data_000369d020e680e2e94b215ce5ccbe42
#
_entry.id   000369d020e680e2e94b215ce5ccbe42
#
_cell.length_a   1.000
_cell.length_b   1.000
_cell.length_c   1.000
_cell.angle_alpha   90.00
_cell.angle_beta   90.00
_cell.angle_gamma   90.00
#
_symmetry.space_group_name_H-M   'P 1'
#
loop_
_entity.id
_entity.type
_entity.pdbx_description
1 polymer ?
#
loop_
_entity_poly.entity_id
_entity_poly.type
_entity_poly.pdbx_seq_one_letter_code
_entity_poly.pdbx_strand_id
1 'polypeptide(L)'
;MKFIASILILFLGFTSFSQILDPVKWETKVEKISKNEFNLISIATIDKGWHLYSQDVPEDGPIPTSFIYDDDGGVVKITGNTQEGEGTIEFTKLFGEEGMDIEHFSNKATFIQKIEVVGAKNKVHAFVEFMACNDTQCTPPKEVDLEFDLTKATVAKTKIEKNNTNQEVKTKTKNKESRGGLWAIFFIAFFSGFAALLTPC
;
A
#
# COMPACT_ATOMS: atom_id res chain seq x y z
N MET A 1 -4.86 -39.58 -32.70
CA MET A 1 -3.73 -39.02 -31.91
C MET A 1 -3.48 -37.54 -32.19
N LYS A 2 -3.57 -37.05 -33.44
CA LYS A 2 -3.33 -35.62 -33.76
C LYS A 2 -4.34 -34.65 -33.08
N PHE A 3 -5.61 -35.03 -32.94
CA PHE A 3 -6.64 -34.21 -32.30
C PHE A 3 -6.45 -34.09 -30.77
N ILE A 4 -5.97 -35.12 -30.09
CA ILE A 4 -5.71 -35.08 -28.64
C ILE A 4 -4.54 -34.16 -28.32
N ALA A 5 -3.47 -34.18 -29.14
CA ALA A 5 -2.33 -33.27 -29.01
C ALA A 5 -2.76 -31.79 -29.22
N SER A 6 -3.67 -31.53 -30.18
CA SER A 6 -4.20 -30.19 -30.45
C SER A 6 -5.04 -29.65 -29.29
N ILE A 7 -5.84 -30.48 -28.63
CA ILE A 7 -6.66 -30.11 -27.45
C ILE A 7 -5.76 -29.86 -26.25
N LEU A 8 -4.70 -30.66 -26.07
CA LEU A 8 -3.75 -30.45 -24.95
C LEU A 8 -3.00 -29.13 -25.07
N ILE A 9 -2.62 -28.72 -26.29
CA ILE A 9 -1.96 -27.43 -26.54
C ILE A 9 -2.92 -26.26 -26.27
N LEU A 10 -4.22 -26.39 -26.54
CA LEU A 10 -5.23 -25.39 -26.29
C LEU A 10 -5.44 -25.15 -24.78
N PHE A 11 -5.31 -26.19 -23.96
CA PHE A 11 -5.46 -26.07 -22.48
C PHE A 11 -4.25 -25.50 -21.79
N LEU A 12 -3.05 -25.51 -22.36
CA LEU A 12 -1.85 -24.91 -21.78
C LEU A 12 -1.80 -23.38 -21.88
N GLY A 13 -2.70 -22.76 -22.67
CA GLY A 13 -2.72 -21.32 -22.93
C GLY A 13 -3.43 -20.48 -21.87
N PHE A 14 -4.11 -21.06 -20.88
CA PHE A 14 -5.01 -20.32 -19.95
C PHE A 14 -4.48 -20.09 -18.54
N THR A 15 -3.18 -20.14 -18.30
CA THR A 15 -2.65 -19.65 -17.03
C THR A 15 -2.45 -18.13 -17.08
N SER A 16 -3.55 -17.38 -17.18
CA SER A 16 -3.54 -15.95 -16.92
C SER A 16 -3.35 -15.75 -15.44
N PHE A 17 -2.13 -15.51 -14.98
CA PHE A 17 -1.89 -14.97 -13.66
C PHE A 17 -2.42 -13.54 -13.65
N SER A 18 -3.64 -13.34 -13.14
CA SER A 18 -4.10 -12.03 -12.76
C SER A 18 -3.23 -11.57 -11.59
N GLN A 19 -2.21 -10.77 -11.87
CA GLN A 19 -1.43 -10.13 -10.82
C GLN A 19 -2.32 -9.04 -10.22
N ILE A 20 -2.70 -9.23 -8.97
CA ILE A 20 -3.36 -8.16 -8.19
C ILE A 20 -2.32 -7.06 -8.00
N LEU A 21 -2.53 -5.96 -8.70
CA LEU A 21 -1.66 -4.80 -8.62
C LEU A 21 -1.93 -4.08 -7.29
N ASP A 22 -0.95 -4.05 -6.42
CA ASP A 22 -1.07 -3.45 -5.09
C ASP A 22 0.18 -2.62 -4.75
N PRO A 23 0.40 -1.51 -5.48
CA PRO A 23 1.63 -0.74 -5.40
C PRO A 23 1.73 0.16 -4.17
N VAL A 24 0.67 0.28 -3.36
CA VAL A 24 0.64 1.14 -2.17
C VAL A 24 0.33 0.31 -0.93
N LYS A 25 1.23 0.39 0.06
CA LYS A 25 1.06 -0.27 1.36
C LYS A 25 0.86 0.77 2.44
N TRP A 26 -0.14 0.55 3.30
CA TRP A 26 -0.49 1.46 4.37
C TRP A 26 -0.02 0.95 5.73
N GLU A 27 0.51 1.86 6.53
CA GLU A 27 0.87 1.67 7.94
C GLU A 27 0.25 2.79 8.78
N THR A 28 -0.13 2.46 10.01
CA THR A 28 -0.70 3.42 10.96
C THR A 28 0.23 3.66 12.14
N LYS A 29 0.27 4.91 12.61
CA LYS A 29 0.93 5.29 13.86
C LYS A 29 0.05 6.26 14.61
N VAL A 30 0.25 6.37 15.93
CA VAL A 30 -0.43 7.32 16.78
C VAL A 30 0.57 8.12 17.58
N GLU A 31 0.41 9.43 17.57
CA GLU A 31 1.14 10.33 18.46
C GLU A 31 0.18 10.98 19.45
N LYS A 32 0.52 10.95 20.73
CA LYS A 32 -0.23 11.61 21.79
C LYS A 32 0.23 13.04 21.94
N ILE A 33 -0.70 13.99 21.79
CA ILE A 33 -0.45 15.42 21.94
C ILE A 33 -0.75 15.87 23.39
N SER A 34 -1.91 15.47 23.90
CA SER A 34 -2.36 15.80 25.25
C SER A 34 -3.09 14.60 25.89
N LYS A 35 -3.79 14.84 27.00
CA LYS A 35 -4.54 13.76 27.67
C LYS A 35 -5.57 13.08 26.75
N ASN A 36 -6.26 13.88 25.94
CA ASN A 36 -7.38 13.43 25.10
C ASN A 36 -7.15 13.71 23.61
N GLU A 37 -6.06 14.37 23.21
CA GLU A 37 -5.76 14.70 21.81
C GLU A 37 -4.67 13.79 21.26
N PHE A 38 -4.88 13.34 20.05
CA PHE A 38 -3.98 12.44 19.32
C PHE A 38 -3.85 12.89 17.87
N ASN A 39 -2.69 12.62 17.28
CA ASN A 39 -2.50 12.58 15.84
C ASN A 39 -2.57 11.13 15.38
N LEU A 40 -3.49 10.85 14.48
CA LEU A 40 -3.55 9.62 13.72
C LEU A 40 -2.69 9.83 12.47
N ILE A 41 -1.68 8.99 12.29
CA ILE A 41 -0.71 9.12 11.21
C ILE A 41 -0.86 7.92 10.29
N SER A 42 -1.29 8.16 9.06
CA SER A 42 -1.34 7.18 7.99
C SER A 42 -0.11 7.36 7.09
N ILE A 43 0.61 6.28 6.86
CA ILE A 43 1.83 6.28 6.07
C ILE A 43 1.63 5.35 4.89
N ALA A 44 1.67 5.90 3.68
CA ALA A 44 1.70 5.14 2.45
C ALA A 44 3.15 4.89 2.02
N THR A 45 3.51 3.64 1.78
CA THR A 45 4.72 3.24 1.08
C THR A 45 4.35 2.89 -0.35
N ILE A 46 4.94 3.59 -1.31
CA ILE A 46 4.57 3.56 -2.72
C ILE A 46 5.70 2.86 -3.48
N ASP A 47 5.36 1.86 -4.29
CA ASP A 47 6.31 1.13 -5.12
C ASP A 47 6.99 2.05 -6.14
N LYS A 48 8.23 1.74 -6.49
CA LYS A 48 9.00 2.54 -7.45
C LYS A 48 8.28 2.66 -8.80
N GLY A 49 8.18 3.91 -9.29
CA GLY A 49 7.52 4.25 -10.56
C GLY A 49 6.01 4.35 -10.46
N TRP A 50 5.45 4.28 -9.24
CA TRP A 50 4.05 4.55 -8.96
C TRP A 50 3.89 5.87 -8.23
N HIS A 51 2.73 6.49 -8.43
CA HIS A 51 2.32 7.75 -7.83
C HIS A 51 0.99 7.58 -7.11
N LEU A 52 0.91 8.08 -5.88
CA LEU A 52 -0.31 8.24 -5.11
C LEU A 52 -0.74 9.70 -5.18
N TYR A 53 -2.00 9.97 -5.47
CA TYR A 53 -2.47 11.34 -5.63
C TYR A 53 -2.78 12.03 -4.30
N SER A 54 -2.65 13.36 -4.29
CA SER A 54 -3.02 14.24 -3.19
C SER A 54 -4.52 14.14 -2.84
N GLN A 55 -4.92 14.68 -1.72
CA GLN A 55 -6.31 14.88 -1.34
C GLN A 55 -6.98 15.99 -2.15
N ASP A 56 -6.17 16.91 -2.69
CA ASP A 56 -6.63 18.03 -3.52
C ASP A 56 -6.18 17.82 -4.98
N VAL A 57 -7.10 17.35 -5.80
CA VAL A 57 -6.90 17.13 -7.23
C VAL A 57 -7.96 17.89 -8.03
N PRO A 58 -7.68 18.28 -9.30
CA PRO A 58 -8.67 18.91 -10.18
C PRO A 58 -9.93 18.04 -10.38
N GLU A 59 -11.08 18.66 -10.64
CA GLU A 59 -12.40 18.02 -10.74
C GLU A 59 -12.45 16.88 -11.77
N ASP A 60 -11.75 17.03 -12.90
CA ASP A 60 -11.65 16.00 -13.95
C ASP A 60 -10.37 15.15 -13.84
N GLY A 61 -9.71 15.19 -12.69
CA GLY A 61 -8.45 14.49 -12.43
C GLY A 61 -8.64 13.05 -11.94
N PRO A 62 -7.57 12.46 -11.38
CA PRO A 62 -7.61 11.14 -10.76
C PRO A 62 -8.48 11.14 -9.50
N ILE A 63 -8.83 9.94 -9.01
CA ILE A 63 -9.46 9.79 -7.70
C ILE A 63 -8.48 10.27 -6.62
N PRO A 64 -8.86 11.27 -5.80
CA PRO A 64 -8.03 11.77 -4.71
C PRO A 64 -7.83 10.73 -3.61
N THR A 65 -6.77 10.87 -2.84
CA THR A 65 -6.64 10.14 -1.58
C THR A 65 -7.60 10.75 -0.55
N SER A 66 -8.57 9.98 -0.07
CA SER A 66 -9.57 10.46 0.89
C SER A 66 -9.65 9.56 2.11
N PHE A 67 -9.91 10.16 3.28
CA PHE A 67 -10.01 9.45 4.56
C PHE A 67 -11.40 9.63 5.16
N ILE A 68 -11.97 8.53 5.61
CA ILE A 68 -13.22 8.50 6.37
C ILE A 68 -12.91 7.90 7.74
N TYR A 69 -13.01 8.70 8.78
CA TYR A 69 -12.76 8.29 10.16
C TYR A 69 -14.06 7.97 10.87
N ASP A 70 -14.09 6.86 11.61
CA ASP A 70 -15.23 6.51 12.46
C ASP A 70 -15.23 7.38 13.72
N ASP A 71 -16.30 8.16 13.90
CA ASP A 71 -16.50 9.00 15.09
C ASP A 71 -17.00 8.23 16.31
N ASP A 72 -17.33 6.94 16.12
CA ASP A 72 -17.83 6.04 17.17
C ASP A 72 -18.98 6.66 17.99
N GLY A 73 -19.94 7.24 17.27
CA GLY A 73 -21.10 7.89 17.89
C GLY A 73 -20.76 9.16 18.68
N GLY A 74 -19.71 9.89 18.28
CA GLY A 74 -19.25 11.12 18.88
C GLY A 74 -18.21 10.94 20.00
N VAL A 75 -17.71 9.72 20.20
CA VAL A 75 -16.60 9.47 21.15
C VAL A 75 -15.28 9.97 20.58
N VAL A 76 -15.13 9.92 19.25
CA VAL A 76 -13.97 10.46 18.52
C VAL A 76 -14.40 11.71 17.76
N LYS A 77 -13.84 12.84 18.12
CA LYS A 77 -14.08 14.10 17.41
C LYS A 77 -12.94 14.38 16.46
N ILE A 78 -13.26 14.47 15.18
CA ILE A 78 -12.32 14.86 14.14
C ILE A 78 -12.08 16.37 14.21
N THR A 79 -10.84 16.80 14.26
CA THR A 79 -10.45 18.21 14.40
C THR A 79 -9.70 18.67 13.15
N GLY A 80 -10.35 19.54 12.39
CA GLY A 80 -9.80 20.06 11.12
C GLY A 80 -9.76 18.99 10.02
N ASN A 81 -9.07 19.32 8.93
CA ASN A 81 -8.86 18.42 7.81
C ASN A 81 -7.61 17.56 8.02
N THR A 82 -7.59 16.39 7.39
CA THR A 82 -6.38 15.57 7.29
C THR A 82 -5.29 16.38 6.57
N GLN A 83 -4.13 16.52 7.23
CA GLN A 83 -2.96 17.21 6.68
C GLN A 83 -2.10 16.21 5.93
N GLU A 84 -1.61 16.59 4.77
CA GLU A 84 -0.65 15.77 4.00
C GLU A 84 0.72 16.45 3.92
N GLY A 85 1.75 15.68 3.58
CA GLY A 85 3.10 16.21 3.33
C GLY A 85 3.14 16.97 2.00
N GLU A 86 4.28 17.59 1.69
CA GLU A 86 4.51 18.22 0.40
C GLU A 86 4.64 17.14 -0.70
N GLY A 87 3.79 17.22 -1.72
CA GLY A 87 3.83 16.39 -2.92
C GLY A 87 4.65 17.02 -4.02
N THR A 88 4.68 16.37 -5.16
CA THR A 88 5.25 16.89 -6.42
C THR A 88 4.11 17.27 -7.34
N ILE A 89 4.12 18.50 -7.85
CA ILE A 89 3.16 18.94 -8.87
C ILE A 89 3.76 18.63 -10.24
N GLU A 90 3.02 17.88 -11.04
CA GLU A 90 3.43 17.50 -12.40
C GLU A 90 2.30 17.72 -13.39
N PHE A 91 2.65 18.30 -14.56
CA PHE A 91 1.71 18.46 -15.67
C PHE A 91 1.54 17.12 -16.40
N THR A 92 0.29 16.66 -16.51
CA THR A 92 -0.03 15.39 -17.17
C THR A 92 -1.22 15.54 -18.13
N LYS A 93 -1.24 14.72 -19.18
CA LYS A 93 -2.37 14.55 -20.10
C LYS A 93 -3.09 13.22 -19.94
N LEU A 94 -2.83 12.48 -18.87
CA LEU A 94 -3.47 11.19 -18.62
C LEU A 94 -4.99 11.31 -18.38
N PHE A 95 -5.44 12.49 -17.91
CA PHE A 95 -6.84 12.71 -17.49
C PHE A 95 -7.58 13.72 -18.36
N GLY A 96 -7.02 14.11 -19.52
CA GLY A 96 -7.69 15.02 -20.47
C GLY A 96 -6.76 15.53 -21.55
N GLU A 97 -7.32 15.90 -22.71
CA GLU A 97 -6.53 16.35 -23.86
C GLU A 97 -5.78 17.67 -23.59
N GLU A 98 -6.37 18.57 -22.82
CA GLU A 98 -5.75 19.85 -22.43
C GLU A 98 -4.62 19.65 -21.42
N GLY A 99 -4.67 18.57 -20.64
CA GLY A 99 -3.75 18.29 -19.55
C GLY A 99 -4.04 19.15 -18.33
N MET A 100 -3.45 18.79 -17.20
CA MET A 100 -3.61 19.47 -15.92
C MET A 100 -2.40 19.27 -15.01
N ASP A 101 -2.21 20.22 -14.08
CA ASP A 101 -1.23 20.08 -13.01
C ASP A 101 -1.85 19.24 -11.88
N ILE A 102 -1.19 18.16 -11.50
CA ILE A 102 -1.66 17.25 -10.45
C ILE A 102 -0.56 17.07 -9.40
N GLU A 103 -0.94 17.23 -8.14
CA GLU A 103 -0.06 16.91 -7.02
C GLU A 103 -0.13 15.42 -6.72
N HIS A 104 1.05 14.79 -6.60
CA HIS A 104 1.19 13.37 -6.28
C HIS A 104 2.39 13.11 -5.39
N PHE A 105 2.41 11.91 -4.78
CA PHE A 105 3.49 11.42 -3.94
C PHE A 105 4.17 10.23 -4.61
N SER A 106 5.49 10.14 -4.46
CA SER A 106 6.31 9.02 -4.88
C SER A 106 7.07 8.45 -3.69
N ASN A 107 7.29 7.15 -3.66
CA ASN A 107 7.98 6.39 -2.62
C ASN A 107 7.27 6.39 -1.25
N LYS A 108 6.86 7.55 -0.75
CA LYS A 108 6.22 7.66 0.56
C LYS A 108 5.33 8.90 0.65
N ALA A 109 4.15 8.73 1.23
CA ALA A 109 3.28 9.83 1.65
C ALA A 109 2.93 9.69 3.13
N THR A 110 2.65 10.80 3.80
CA THR A 110 2.25 10.81 5.21
C THR A 110 1.07 11.75 5.38
N PHE A 111 0.02 11.24 6.01
CA PHE A 111 -1.21 11.95 6.27
C PHE A 111 -1.46 11.98 7.78
N ILE A 112 -1.85 13.12 8.32
CA ILE A 112 -2.01 13.33 9.75
C ILE A 112 -3.39 13.90 10.03
N GLN A 113 -4.19 13.18 10.81
CA GLN A 113 -5.48 13.63 11.30
C GLN A 113 -5.41 13.90 12.80
N LYS A 114 -5.73 15.10 13.21
CA LYS A 114 -5.89 15.42 14.63
C LYS A 114 -7.28 15.00 15.11
N ILE A 115 -7.32 14.33 16.26
CA ILE A 115 -8.57 13.92 16.91
C ILE A 115 -8.57 14.29 18.39
N GLU A 116 -9.78 14.45 18.95
CA GLU A 116 -10.04 14.49 20.38
C GLU A 116 -10.89 13.27 20.78
N VAL A 117 -10.49 12.55 21.82
CA VAL A 117 -11.22 11.40 22.34
C VAL A 117 -11.96 11.78 23.61
N VAL A 118 -13.29 11.62 23.61
CA VAL A 118 -14.16 11.90 24.74
C VAL A 118 -14.52 10.58 25.42
N GLY A 119 -13.82 10.24 26.50
CA GLY A 119 -14.02 9.01 27.23
C GLY A 119 -12.86 8.02 27.09
N ALA A 120 -13.14 6.72 27.25
CA ALA A 120 -12.16 5.65 27.13
C ALA A 120 -12.30 4.94 25.79
N LYS A 121 -11.34 5.13 24.90
CA LYS A 121 -11.25 4.46 23.58
C LYS A 121 -9.82 3.98 23.38
N ASN A 122 -9.68 2.74 22.93
CA ASN A 122 -8.36 2.15 22.72
C ASN A 122 -7.96 2.11 21.24
N LYS A 123 -8.94 2.12 20.34
CA LYS A 123 -8.71 2.02 18.89
C LYS A 123 -9.64 2.96 18.14
N VAL A 124 -9.15 3.51 17.06
CA VAL A 124 -9.91 4.30 16.08
C VAL A 124 -9.80 3.60 14.74
N HIS A 125 -10.92 3.48 14.03
CA HIS A 125 -10.97 2.92 12.68
C HIS A 125 -11.15 4.04 11.66
N ALA A 126 -10.60 3.84 10.51
CA ALA A 126 -10.79 4.68 9.35
C ALA A 126 -10.70 3.85 8.07
N PHE A 127 -11.21 4.41 6.98
CA PHE A 127 -10.97 3.90 5.63
C PHE A 127 -10.17 4.93 4.87
N VAL A 128 -9.27 4.47 4.02
CA VAL A 128 -8.64 5.30 3.01
C VAL A 128 -9.05 4.80 1.64
N GLU A 129 -9.65 5.67 0.84
CA GLU A 129 -9.87 5.45 -0.59
C GLU A 129 -8.79 6.16 -1.39
N PHE A 130 -8.22 5.49 -2.39
CA PHE A 130 -7.17 6.04 -3.23
C PHE A 130 -7.08 5.34 -4.58
N MET A 131 -6.42 5.99 -5.51
CA MET A 131 -5.96 5.43 -6.77
C MET A 131 -4.46 5.67 -6.91
N ALA A 132 -3.76 4.73 -7.51
CA ALA A 132 -2.34 4.88 -7.84
C ALA A 132 -2.11 4.63 -9.33
N CYS A 133 -1.26 5.45 -9.95
CA CYS A 133 -0.90 5.31 -11.37
C CYS A 133 0.62 5.22 -11.54
N ASN A 134 1.02 4.66 -12.67
CA ASN A 134 2.36 4.82 -13.23
C ASN A 134 2.23 5.41 -14.64
N ASP A 135 3.31 5.52 -15.38
CA ASP A 135 3.34 6.13 -16.72
C ASP A 135 2.44 5.43 -17.75
N THR A 136 1.92 4.24 -17.48
CA THR A 136 1.20 3.42 -18.45
C THR A 136 -0.20 3.00 -18.00
N GLN A 137 -0.47 2.93 -16.71
CA GLN A 137 -1.74 2.43 -16.18
C GLN A 137 -2.01 2.92 -14.76
N CYS A 138 -3.30 2.91 -14.40
CA CYS A 138 -3.78 3.17 -13.06
C CYS A 138 -4.39 1.92 -12.42
N THR A 139 -4.33 1.82 -11.10
CA THR A 139 -5.14 0.86 -10.36
C THR A 139 -6.60 1.28 -10.39
N PRO A 140 -7.56 0.37 -10.29
CA PRO A 140 -8.91 0.74 -9.88
C PRO A 140 -8.86 1.46 -8.51
N PRO A 141 -9.84 2.32 -8.20
CA PRO A 141 -10.02 2.86 -6.86
C PRO A 141 -10.04 1.73 -5.83
N LYS A 142 -9.31 1.91 -4.74
CA LYS A 142 -9.16 0.89 -3.70
C LYS A 142 -9.43 1.50 -2.34
N GLU A 143 -10.23 0.80 -1.53
CA GLU A 143 -10.41 1.10 -0.12
C GLU A 143 -9.53 0.18 0.73
N VAL A 144 -8.94 0.73 1.78
CA VAL A 144 -8.14 0.01 2.78
C VAL A 144 -8.58 0.41 4.17
N ASP A 145 -8.87 -0.60 5.01
CA ASP A 145 -9.14 -0.40 6.43
C ASP A 145 -7.87 -0.01 7.18
N LEU A 146 -7.97 1.03 7.99
CA LEU A 146 -6.91 1.52 8.87
C LEU A 146 -7.34 1.41 10.33
N GLU A 147 -6.53 0.78 11.15
CA GLU A 147 -6.73 0.70 12.60
C GLU A 147 -5.63 1.46 13.31
N PHE A 148 -6.00 2.38 14.20
CA PHE A 148 -5.10 3.17 15.03
C PHE A 148 -5.24 2.76 16.49
N ASP A 149 -4.17 2.18 17.04
CA ASP A 149 -4.12 1.74 18.44
C ASP A 149 -3.64 2.86 19.34
N LEU A 150 -4.55 3.52 20.03
CA LEU A 150 -4.27 4.64 20.93
C LEU A 150 -3.44 4.22 22.16
N THR A 151 -3.42 2.94 22.50
CA THR A 151 -2.63 2.42 23.62
C THR A 151 -1.14 2.36 23.30
N LYS A 152 -0.79 2.33 22.01
CA LYS A 152 0.59 2.35 21.50
C LYS A 152 1.06 3.74 21.09
N ALA A 153 0.30 4.78 21.47
CA ALA A 153 0.65 6.15 21.13
C ALA A 153 2.03 6.54 21.66
N THR A 154 2.88 7.03 20.77
CA THR A 154 4.14 7.66 21.15
C THR A 154 3.88 9.09 21.60
N VAL A 155 4.60 9.58 22.62
CA VAL A 155 4.47 10.98 23.04
C VAL A 155 5.10 11.86 21.95
N ALA A 156 4.34 12.82 21.43
CA ALA A 156 4.83 13.81 20.49
C ALA A 156 6.05 14.54 21.11
N LYS A 157 7.25 14.30 20.60
CA LYS A 157 8.42 15.08 20.97
C LYS A 157 8.26 16.43 20.27
N THR A 158 7.99 17.48 21.03
CA THR A 158 8.10 18.86 20.55
C THR A 158 9.51 19.03 19.99
N LYS A 159 9.63 19.02 18.67
CA LYS A 159 10.91 19.23 17.98
C LYS A 159 11.28 20.69 18.11
N ILE A 160 12.06 21.02 19.14
CA ILE A 160 12.93 22.20 19.08
C ILE A 160 14.04 21.80 18.12
N GLU A 161 14.05 22.41 16.95
CA GLU A 161 15.15 22.27 15.99
C GLU A 161 16.49 22.55 16.65
N LYS A 162 17.37 21.58 16.70
CA LYS A 162 18.81 21.77 16.68
C LYS A 162 19.42 20.70 15.79
N ASN A 163 19.95 21.16 14.65
CA ASN A 163 20.92 20.45 13.84
C ASN A 163 22.03 19.84 14.71
N ASN A 164 22.33 18.57 14.51
CA ASN A 164 23.72 18.09 14.32
C ASN A 164 23.75 16.60 13.95
N THR A 165 24.25 16.38 12.80
CA THR A 165 25.30 15.49 12.26
C THR A 165 25.66 14.19 13.01
N ASN A 166 25.67 13.11 12.21
CA ASN A 166 26.49 11.88 12.25
C ASN A 166 26.25 10.84 13.35
N GLN A 167 25.92 9.60 13.01
CA GLN A 167 26.88 8.55 12.65
C GLN A 167 26.21 7.20 12.35
N GLU A 168 26.78 6.57 11.40
CA GLU A 168 26.66 5.23 10.88
C GLU A 168 26.91 4.14 11.93
N VAL A 169 26.05 3.10 12.03
CA VAL A 169 26.49 1.79 12.53
C VAL A 169 25.90 0.70 11.65
N LYS A 170 26.80 0.08 10.91
CA LYS A 170 26.60 -1.19 10.22
C LYS A 170 26.49 -2.33 11.23
N THR A 171 25.50 -3.20 11.09
CA THR A 171 25.66 -4.57 11.58
C THR A 171 25.12 -5.55 10.54
N LYS A 172 26.06 -6.29 9.95
CA LYS A 172 25.81 -7.47 9.13
C LYS A 172 25.41 -8.63 10.03
N THR A 173 24.33 -9.31 9.73
CA THR A 173 24.20 -10.72 10.12
C THR A 173 23.72 -11.54 8.94
N LYS A 174 24.57 -12.49 8.57
CA LYS A 174 24.48 -13.40 7.46
C LYS A 174 23.89 -14.70 8.02
N ASN A 175 22.71 -15.10 7.58
CA ASN A 175 22.28 -16.48 7.72
C ASN A 175 21.93 -17.07 6.36
N LYS A 176 22.70 -18.08 6.04
CA LYS A 176 22.65 -18.90 4.84
C LYS A 176 21.88 -20.16 5.21
N GLU A 177 20.67 -20.31 4.70
CA GLU A 177 19.98 -21.61 4.70
C GLU A 177 19.74 -22.12 3.28
N SER A 178 20.27 -23.31 3.12
CA SER A 178 20.25 -24.13 1.92
C SER A 178 18.82 -24.60 1.62
N ARG A 179 18.23 -24.16 0.51
CA ARG A 179 16.97 -24.69 -0.05
C ARG A 179 17.22 -25.44 -1.34
N GLY A 180 17.80 -26.64 -1.23
CA GLY A 180 18.11 -27.51 -2.38
C GLY A 180 17.28 -28.79 -2.51
N GLY A 181 16.27 -29.05 -1.66
CA GLY A 181 15.61 -30.37 -1.62
C GLY A 181 14.22 -30.49 -2.26
N LEU A 182 13.41 -29.47 -2.23
CA LEU A 182 11.99 -29.57 -2.62
C LEU A 182 11.78 -29.62 -4.14
N TRP A 183 12.58 -28.92 -4.90
CA TRP A 183 12.51 -28.91 -6.37
C TRP A 183 12.92 -30.25 -6.99
N ALA A 184 13.91 -30.93 -6.41
CA ALA A 184 14.33 -32.26 -6.88
C ALA A 184 13.21 -33.31 -6.71
N ILE A 185 12.51 -33.28 -5.56
CA ILE A 185 11.39 -34.17 -5.26
C ILE A 185 10.21 -33.92 -6.21
N PHE A 186 9.93 -32.65 -6.49
CA PHE A 186 8.87 -32.25 -7.42
C PHE A 186 9.10 -32.76 -8.83
N PHE A 187 10.32 -32.60 -9.36
CA PHE A 187 10.64 -33.08 -10.73
C PHE A 187 10.65 -34.61 -10.84
N ILE A 188 11.10 -35.33 -9.82
CA ILE A 188 11.07 -36.78 -9.80
C ILE A 188 9.63 -37.30 -9.83
N ALA A 189 8.74 -36.71 -9.00
CA ALA A 189 7.32 -37.09 -8.99
C ALA A 189 6.61 -36.75 -10.32
N PHE A 190 6.91 -35.59 -10.89
CA PHE A 190 6.34 -35.14 -12.16
C PHE A 190 6.72 -36.05 -13.32
N PHE A 191 8.01 -36.39 -13.48
CA PHE A 191 8.48 -37.26 -14.57
C PHE A 191 8.06 -38.72 -14.41
N SER A 192 7.89 -39.21 -13.17
CA SER A 192 7.37 -40.58 -12.95
C SER A 192 5.91 -40.72 -13.40
N GLY A 193 5.09 -39.66 -13.20
CA GLY A 193 3.71 -39.61 -13.69
C GLY A 193 3.60 -39.57 -15.20
N PHE A 194 4.54 -38.90 -15.87
CA PHE A 194 4.58 -38.82 -17.35
C PHE A 194 4.95 -40.16 -18.00
N ALA A 195 5.81 -40.95 -17.36
CA ALA A 195 6.19 -42.27 -17.84
C ALA A 195 5.00 -43.25 -17.87
N ALA A 196 4.06 -43.11 -16.91
CA ALA A 196 2.86 -43.94 -16.86
C ALA A 196 1.87 -43.67 -18.01
N LEU A 197 1.89 -42.47 -18.59
CA LEU A 197 1.02 -42.06 -19.71
C LEU A 197 1.57 -42.52 -21.09
N LEU A 198 2.82 -42.93 -21.17
CA LEU A 198 3.49 -43.31 -22.41
C LEU A 198 3.52 -44.84 -22.63
N THR A 199 3.01 -45.63 -21.70
CA THR A 199 2.86 -47.10 -21.89
C THR A 199 1.58 -47.38 -22.69
N PRO A 200 1.70 -47.78 -23.96
CA PRO A 200 0.52 -48.24 -24.72
C PRO A 200 0.06 -49.60 -24.21
N CYS A 201 -1.23 -49.71 -23.89
CA CYS A 201 -1.93 -50.99 -23.81
C CYS A 201 -2.12 -51.56 -25.19
#